data_b56ad8c7881637b441430ccc6e86b29b
#
_entry.id   b56ad8c7881637b441430ccc6e86b29b
#
_cell.length_a   1.000
_cell.length_b   1.000
_cell.length_c   1.000
_cell.angle_alpha   90.00
_cell.angle_beta   90.00
_cell.angle_gamma   90.00
#
_symmetry.space_group_name_H-M   'P 1'
#
loop_
_entity.id
_entity.type
_entity.pdbx_description
1 polymer ?
#
loop_
_entity_poly.entity_id
_entity_poly.type
_entity_poly.pdbx_seq_one_letter_code
_entity_poly.pdbx_strand_id
1 'polypeptide(L)'
;MILNPDSSPLSRNIEDYPEGIIIPIDKPYRWTSADVIRKVKFAAIRHFGKKNLKVGHAGTLDPLATGVLLVCIGKATKLAETLQSHDKEYVAGITFGATTPSYDLEKEIDRFFPHEHITSESVEAALPAFIGEQDQIAPLFSAKSVDGIRAYELARKLHKEGKTLDEVAEELIRVSRINITELELMEFTGSNVSGDGGFENRATPLAAGGGAHEVGGVVFKTSASETASSSASSRINVTDNSALGLPRAVVRMACSKGTYVRAFARDLGEALGSGAHLDSLQRSRSGIFRVENALTVEQAIECLKQ
;
A
#
# COMPACT_ATOMS: atom_id res chain seq x y z
N MET A 1 -10.04 9.61 22.35
CA MET A 1 -10.83 10.41 21.37
C MET A 1 -10.47 9.98 19.97
N ILE A 2 -11.45 9.89 19.06
CA ILE A 2 -11.23 9.71 17.62
C ILE A 2 -11.51 11.05 16.96
N LEU A 3 -10.56 11.55 16.17
CA LEU A 3 -10.70 12.77 15.40
C LEU A 3 -11.32 12.43 14.03
N ASN A 4 -12.29 13.21 13.60
CA ASN A 4 -12.97 13.12 12.32
C ASN A 4 -13.22 14.52 11.74
N PRO A 5 -13.69 14.67 10.49
CA PRO A 5 -13.92 15.97 9.85
C PRO A 5 -14.84 16.92 10.64
N ASP A 6 -15.80 16.36 11.38
CA ASP A 6 -16.80 17.12 12.15
C ASP A 6 -16.40 17.37 13.61
N SER A 7 -15.17 17.02 13.98
CA SER A 7 -14.68 17.20 15.36
C SER A 7 -14.56 18.68 15.71
N SER A 8 -15.00 19.03 16.92
CA SER A 8 -14.78 20.35 17.50
C SER A 8 -13.28 20.65 17.63
N PRO A 9 -12.86 21.93 17.69
CA PRO A 9 -11.48 22.31 17.93
C PRO A 9 -10.90 21.61 19.17
N LEU A 10 -9.64 21.17 19.08
CA LEU A 10 -8.97 20.46 20.15
C LEU A 10 -8.55 21.44 21.28
N SER A 11 -8.73 21.02 22.54
CA SER A 11 -8.10 21.70 23.66
C SER A 11 -6.58 21.73 23.52
N ARG A 12 -5.95 22.81 23.98
CA ARG A 12 -4.49 22.96 24.02
C ARG A 12 -3.81 22.06 25.06
N ASN A 13 -4.58 21.47 25.98
CA ASN A 13 -4.06 20.61 27.01
C ASN A 13 -4.25 19.13 26.63
N ILE A 14 -3.17 18.39 26.41
CA ILE A 14 -3.23 16.95 26.08
C ILE A 14 -3.84 16.10 27.21
N GLU A 15 -3.81 16.57 28.45
CA GLU A 15 -4.39 15.85 29.61
C GLU A 15 -5.93 15.82 29.55
N ASP A 16 -6.56 16.71 28.76
CA ASP A 16 -8.01 16.67 28.51
C ASP A 16 -8.41 15.45 27.65
N TYR A 17 -7.42 14.72 27.12
CA TYR A 17 -7.56 13.48 26.36
C TYR A 17 -6.93 12.31 27.10
N PRO A 18 -7.56 11.79 28.19
CA PRO A 18 -6.97 10.77 29.05
C PRO A 18 -6.61 9.48 28.36
N GLU A 19 -7.33 9.12 27.28
CA GLU A 19 -7.02 7.95 26.43
C GLU A 19 -6.14 8.29 25.22
N GLY A 20 -5.74 9.55 25.06
CA GLY A 20 -5.06 10.07 23.89
C GLY A 20 -6.00 10.28 22.70
N ILE A 21 -5.41 10.52 21.52
CA ILE A 21 -6.15 10.85 20.30
C ILE A 21 -5.75 9.88 19.20
N ILE A 22 -6.75 9.36 18.47
CA ILE A 22 -6.58 8.56 17.23
C ILE A 22 -7.06 9.42 16.10
N ILE A 23 -6.23 9.55 15.05
CA ILE A 23 -6.55 10.27 13.82
C ILE A 23 -6.48 9.28 12.66
N PRO A 24 -7.62 8.89 12.06
CA PRO A 24 -7.63 8.20 10.78
C PRO A 24 -7.21 9.19 9.70
N ILE A 25 -6.12 8.89 8.99
CA ILE A 25 -5.58 9.74 7.92
C ILE A 25 -5.60 8.96 6.62
N ASP A 26 -6.15 9.56 5.56
CA ASP A 26 -5.94 9.10 4.19
C ASP A 26 -4.49 9.43 3.81
N LYS A 27 -3.63 8.39 3.82
CA LYS A 27 -2.22 8.55 3.51
C LYS A 27 -2.04 8.90 2.03
N PRO A 28 -1.39 10.03 1.71
CA PRO A 28 -1.16 10.39 0.32
C PRO A 28 -0.25 9.38 -0.41
N TYR A 29 -0.46 9.26 -1.71
CA TYR A 29 0.41 8.54 -2.62
C TYR A 29 1.85 9.09 -2.57
N ARG A 30 2.85 8.21 -2.67
CA ARG A 30 4.29 8.52 -2.58
C ARG A 30 4.76 9.11 -1.24
N TRP A 31 3.97 8.94 -0.19
CA TRP A 31 4.38 9.24 1.18
C TRP A 31 4.65 7.96 1.96
N THR A 32 5.72 7.95 2.75
CA THR A 32 5.89 6.91 3.76
C THR A 32 4.98 7.17 4.96
N SER A 33 4.61 6.11 5.70
CA SER A 33 3.91 6.27 6.99
C SER A 33 4.70 7.16 7.96
N ALA A 34 6.05 7.11 7.89
CA ALA A 34 6.92 7.96 8.71
C ALA A 34 6.83 9.45 8.33
N ASP A 35 6.59 9.79 7.06
CA ASP A 35 6.41 11.18 6.62
C ASP A 35 5.14 11.77 7.23
N VAL A 36 4.03 11.00 7.20
CA VAL A 36 2.77 11.39 7.86
C VAL A 36 3.00 11.63 9.35
N ILE A 37 3.63 10.66 10.03
CA ILE A 37 3.93 10.78 11.47
C ILE A 37 4.77 12.02 11.76
N ARG A 38 5.79 12.30 10.95
CA ARG A 38 6.66 13.48 11.15
C ARG A 38 5.88 14.78 11.06
N LYS A 39 4.99 14.92 10.07
CA LYS A 39 4.14 16.09 9.88
C LYS A 39 3.15 16.28 11.03
N VAL A 40 2.40 15.22 11.38
CA VAL A 40 1.41 15.26 12.47
C VAL A 40 2.09 15.51 13.82
N LYS A 41 3.22 14.84 14.10
CA LYS A 41 3.98 15.03 15.34
C LYS A 41 4.45 16.46 15.51
N PHE A 42 4.95 17.09 14.46
CA PHE A 42 5.38 18.50 14.52
C PHE A 42 4.20 19.41 14.88
N ALA A 43 3.04 19.23 14.22
CA ALA A 43 1.83 20.00 14.52
C ALA A 43 1.33 19.74 15.95
N ALA A 44 1.27 18.49 16.39
CA ALA A 44 0.80 18.10 17.71
C ALA A 44 1.69 18.65 18.84
N ILE A 45 3.03 18.57 18.68
CA ILE A 45 3.97 19.15 19.65
C ILE A 45 3.74 20.66 19.79
N ARG A 46 3.53 21.35 18.68
CA ARG A 46 3.27 22.80 18.67
C ARG A 46 1.93 23.15 19.30
N HIS A 47 0.87 22.37 19.00
CA HIS A 47 -0.47 22.58 19.53
C HIS A 47 -0.52 22.39 21.04
N PHE A 48 0.00 21.28 21.56
CA PHE A 48 -0.04 20.92 22.98
C PHE A 48 1.12 21.49 23.81
N GLY A 49 2.09 22.16 23.21
CA GLY A 49 3.27 22.69 23.91
C GLY A 49 4.15 21.61 24.58
N LYS A 50 3.98 20.33 24.23
CA LYS A 50 4.62 19.19 24.92
C LYS A 50 5.71 18.57 24.05
N LYS A 51 6.98 18.92 24.29
CA LYS A 51 8.14 18.49 23.49
C LYS A 51 8.28 16.95 23.37
N ASN A 52 8.00 16.22 24.43
CA ASN A 52 8.13 14.75 24.50
C ASN A 52 6.82 14.01 24.18
N LEU A 53 5.92 14.63 23.41
CA LEU A 53 4.66 14.01 23.02
C LEU A 53 4.91 12.77 22.15
N LYS A 54 4.36 11.63 22.59
CA LYS A 54 4.42 10.39 21.80
C LYS A 54 3.44 10.47 20.65
N VAL A 55 3.91 10.18 19.45
CA VAL A 55 3.09 10.05 18.25
C VAL A 55 3.60 8.84 17.45
N GLY A 56 2.70 7.97 17.05
CA GLY A 56 2.99 6.76 16.29
C GLY A 56 1.82 6.37 15.38
N HIS A 57 1.91 5.25 14.69
CA HIS A 57 0.82 4.74 13.86
C HIS A 57 0.53 3.26 14.14
N ALA A 58 -0.67 2.81 13.78
CA ALA A 58 -1.10 1.43 13.87
C ALA A 58 -1.18 0.80 12.47
N GLY A 59 -0.10 0.15 12.07
CA GLY A 59 0.02 -0.56 10.79
C GLY A 59 0.57 0.31 9.64
N THR A 60 1.78 -0.03 9.22
CA THR A 60 2.46 0.61 8.09
C THR A 60 1.66 0.47 6.79
N LEU A 61 1.70 1.49 5.96
CA LEU A 61 1.37 1.44 4.53
C LEU A 61 2.64 1.67 3.72
N ASP A 62 2.77 0.92 2.64
CA ASP A 62 3.85 1.10 1.68
C ASP A 62 3.79 2.50 1.05
N PRO A 63 4.91 3.03 0.53
CA PRO A 63 4.92 4.38 -0.03
C PRO A 63 3.92 4.59 -1.16
N LEU A 64 3.75 3.60 -2.04
CA LEU A 64 2.83 3.68 -3.18
C LEU A 64 1.37 3.31 -2.83
N ALA A 65 1.11 2.83 -1.61
CA ALA A 65 -0.25 2.61 -1.13
C ALA A 65 -0.86 3.92 -0.59
N THR A 66 -2.18 4.06 -0.72
CA THR A 66 -3.00 5.14 -0.14
C THR A 66 -3.96 4.60 0.92
N GLY A 67 -4.79 5.45 1.50
CA GLY A 67 -5.88 5.05 2.37
C GLY A 67 -5.56 5.10 3.85
N VAL A 68 -6.39 4.46 4.64
CA VAL A 68 -6.45 4.63 6.10
C VAL A 68 -5.14 4.29 6.81
N LEU A 69 -4.48 5.31 7.37
CA LEU A 69 -3.38 5.20 8.32
C LEU A 69 -3.83 5.74 9.68
N LEU A 70 -3.87 4.88 10.70
CA LEU A 70 -4.26 5.30 12.04
C LEU A 70 -3.09 5.92 12.77
N VAL A 71 -3.12 7.23 12.98
CA VAL A 71 -2.13 7.99 13.75
C VAL A 71 -2.60 8.10 15.19
N CYS A 72 -1.72 7.75 16.13
CA CYS A 72 -1.99 7.75 17.58
C CYS A 72 -1.16 8.82 18.27
N ILE A 73 -1.79 9.67 19.10
CA ILE A 73 -1.14 10.74 19.85
C ILE A 73 -1.32 10.50 21.36
N GLY A 74 -0.27 10.72 22.13
CA GLY A 74 -0.28 10.60 23.58
C GLY A 74 -0.47 9.14 24.03
N LYS A 75 -1.42 8.90 24.94
CA LYS A 75 -1.68 7.56 25.48
C LYS A 75 -2.24 6.59 24.43
N ALA A 76 -2.90 7.09 23.38
CA ALA A 76 -3.39 6.24 22.28
C ALA A 76 -2.27 5.46 21.58
N THR A 77 -1.01 5.86 21.69
CA THR A 77 0.12 5.07 21.16
C THR A 77 0.23 3.68 21.81
N LYS A 78 -0.32 3.46 22.99
CA LYS A 78 -0.39 2.14 23.64
C LYS A 78 -1.41 1.20 22.99
N LEU A 79 -2.38 1.76 22.28
CA LEU A 79 -3.41 1.01 21.55
C LEU A 79 -2.94 0.58 20.15
N ALA A 80 -1.75 1.00 19.72
CA ALA A 80 -1.27 0.77 18.36
C ALA A 80 -1.27 -0.72 17.97
N GLU A 81 -0.85 -1.61 18.87
CA GLU A 81 -0.84 -3.06 18.63
C GLU A 81 -2.27 -3.63 18.48
N THR A 82 -3.19 -3.25 19.35
CA THR A 82 -4.61 -3.64 19.26
C THR A 82 -5.25 -3.13 17.98
N LEU A 83 -5.04 -1.86 17.62
CA LEU A 83 -5.54 -1.29 16.37
C LEU A 83 -4.93 -1.99 15.14
N GLN A 84 -3.66 -2.37 15.23
CA GLN A 84 -2.99 -3.13 14.17
C GLN A 84 -3.52 -4.56 14.03
N SER A 85 -4.10 -5.14 15.07
CA SER A 85 -4.64 -6.50 15.03
C SER A 85 -6.00 -6.61 14.31
N HIS A 86 -6.71 -5.51 14.11
CA HIS A 86 -8.00 -5.51 13.41
C HIS A 86 -7.84 -5.93 11.94
N ASP A 87 -8.93 -6.44 11.35
CA ASP A 87 -8.99 -6.76 9.93
C ASP A 87 -8.87 -5.51 9.06
N LYS A 88 -8.38 -5.68 7.86
CA LYS A 88 -8.21 -4.64 6.85
C LYS A 88 -8.97 -5.00 5.60
N GLU A 89 -9.33 -3.96 4.86
CA GLU A 89 -9.84 -4.10 3.51
C GLU A 89 -8.97 -3.25 2.57
N TYR A 90 -8.68 -3.83 1.42
CA TYR A 90 -7.90 -3.19 0.39
C TYR A 90 -8.63 -3.24 -0.94
N VAL A 91 -8.38 -2.23 -1.76
CA VAL A 91 -8.66 -2.26 -3.20
C VAL A 91 -7.32 -2.22 -3.91
N ALA A 92 -7.04 -3.24 -4.69
CA ALA A 92 -5.75 -3.49 -5.31
C ALA A 92 -5.90 -3.57 -6.83
N GLY A 93 -5.17 -2.72 -7.56
CA GLY A 93 -4.95 -2.90 -8.99
C GLY A 93 -3.77 -3.85 -9.20
N ILE A 94 -3.99 -4.89 -9.98
CA ILE A 94 -3.02 -5.96 -10.26
C ILE A 94 -2.82 -6.04 -11.75
N THR A 95 -1.60 -5.81 -12.21
CA THR A 95 -1.18 -5.95 -13.60
C THR A 95 -0.51 -7.30 -13.79
N PHE A 96 -1.01 -8.10 -14.76
CA PHE A 96 -0.47 -9.42 -15.11
C PHE A 96 0.50 -9.33 -16.29
N GLY A 97 1.27 -10.38 -16.50
CA GLY A 97 2.23 -10.50 -17.63
C GLY A 97 3.61 -9.95 -17.33
N ALA A 98 3.83 -9.37 -16.15
CA ALA A 98 5.14 -8.89 -15.73
C ALA A 98 5.30 -8.89 -14.22
N THR A 99 6.53 -9.07 -13.74
CA THR A 99 6.92 -8.88 -12.33
C THR A 99 7.84 -7.69 -12.17
N THR A 100 7.94 -7.22 -10.95
CA THR A 100 8.97 -6.27 -10.49
C THR A 100 9.61 -6.83 -9.21
N PRO A 101 10.85 -6.50 -8.88
CA PRO A 101 11.51 -7.01 -7.67
C PRO A 101 10.81 -6.67 -6.36
N SER A 102 9.97 -5.63 -6.35
CA SER A 102 9.19 -5.20 -5.17
C SER A 102 7.72 -5.64 -5.23
N TYR A 103 7.28 -6.23 -6.35
CA TYR A 103 5.88 -6.54 -6.66
C TYR A 103 4.94 -5.34 -6.60
N ASP A 104 5.49 -4.15 -6.88
CA ASP A 104 4.80 -2.89 -7.08
C ASP A 104 5.59 -1.99 -8.05
N LEU A 105 5.13 -0.76 -8.28
CA LEU A 105 5.78 0.18 -9.21
C LEU A 105 7.01 0.91 -8.62
N GLU A 106 7.53 0.52 -7.45
CA GLU A 106 8.78 1.13 -6.91
C GLU A 106 10.01 0.73 -7.74
N LYS A 107 9.94 -0.41 -8.42
CA LYS A 107 11.00 -0.95 -9.27
C LYS A 107 10.53 -1.18 -10.68
N GLU A 108 11.50 -1.14 -11.62
CA GLU A 108 11.27 -1.50 -13.01
C GLU A 108 10.95 -2.98 -13.15
N ILE A 109 10.30 -3.35 -14.26
CA ILE A 109 10.00 -4.74 -14.60
C ILE A 109 11.32 -5.52 -14.71
N ASP A 110 11.38 -6.67 -14.09
CA ASP A 110 12.51 -7.59 -14.12
C ASP A 110 12.23 -8.83 -14.99
N ARG A 111 10.97 -9.19 -15.18
CA ARG A 111 10.59 -10.36 -15.98
C ARG A 111 9.23 -10.19 -16.62
N PHE A 112 9.11 -10.68 -17.88
CA PHE A 112 7.84 -10.81 -18.61
C PHE A 112 7.38 -12.26 -18.66
N PHE A 113 6.05 -12.43 -18.74
CA PHE A 113 5.38 -13.73 -18.77
C PHE A 113 4.28 -13.75 -19.83
N PRO A 114 3.88 -14.97 -20.33
CA PRO A 114 2.66 -15.12 -21.13
C PRO A 114 1.45 -14.57 -20.35
N HIS A 115 0.56 -13.86 -21.05
CA HIS A 115 -0.59 -13.20 -20.43
C HIS A 115 -1.85 -13.21 -21.31
N GLU A 116 -1.79 -13.75 -22.51
CA GLU A 116 -2.91 -13.77 -23.46
C GLU A 116 -4.08 -14.62 -22.97
N HIS A 117 -3.80 -15.58 -22.09
CA HIS A 117 -4.79 -16.47 -21.47
C HIS A 117 -5.44 -15.85 -20.22
N ILE A 118 -4.99 -14.68 -19.77
CA ILE A 118 -5.55 -14.02 -18.60
C ILE A 118 -6.82 -13.28 -19.01
N THR A 119 -7.96 -13.74 -18.49
CA THR A 119 -9.29 -13.19 -18.74
C THR A 119 -10.00 -12.91 -17.41
N SER A 120 -11.12 -12.19 -17.45
CA SER A 120 -11.97 -11.96 -16.26
C SER A 120 -12.36 -13.29 -15.62
N GLU A 121 -12.80 -14.25 -16.44
CA GLU A 121 -13.24 -15.57 -15.98
C GLU A 121 -12.11 -16.37 -15.34
N SER A 122 -10.87 -16.31 -15.90
CA SER A 122 -9.73 -17.00 -15.32
C SER A 122 -9.33 -16.40 -13.96
N VAL A 123 -9.38 -15.07 -13.82
CA VAL A 123 -9.10 -14.38 -12.55
C VAL A 123 -10.19 -14.74 -11.52
N GLU A 124 -11.49 -14.60 -11.87
CA GLU A 124 -12.60 -14.95 -10.98
C GLU A 124 -12.54 -16.41 -10.50
N ALA A 125 -12.18 -17.34 -11.39
CA ALA A 125 -12.04 -18.76 -11.07
C ALA A 125 -10.87 -19.04 -10.12
N ALA A 126 -9.81 -18.22 -10.13
CA ALA A 126 -8.64 -18.39 -9.25
C ALA A 126 -8.86 -17.84 -7.84
N LEU A 127 -9.63 -16.75 -7.66
CA LEU A 127 -9.78 -16.05 -6.38
C LEU A 127 -10.24 -16.97 -5.22
N PRO A 128 -11.19 -17.92 -5.37
CA PRO A 128 -11.64 -18.76 -4.28
C PRO A 128 -10.53 -19.60 -3.62
N ALA A 129 -9.47 -19.95 -4.35
CA ALA A 129 -8.34 -20.71 -3.81
C ALA A 129 -7.53 -19.93 -2.76
N PHE A 130 -7.66 -18.61 -2.72
CA PHE A 130 -6.98 -17.74 -1.77
C PHE A 130 -7.84 -17.35 -0.57
N ILE A 131 -9.09 -17.79 -0.50
CA ILE A 131 -9.98 -17.51 0.66
C ILE A 131 -9.68 -18.49 1.77
N GLY A 132 -9.60 -17.97 3.00
CA GLY A 132 -9.36 -18.75 4.21
C GLY A 132 -7.96 -18.55 4.79
N GLU A 133 -7.63 -19.43 5.74
CA GLU A 133 -6.32 -19.44 6.39
C GLU A 133 -5.26 -20.03 5.48
N GLN A 134 -4.16 -19.31 5.31
CA GLN A 134 -3.05 -19.75 4.46
C GLN A 134 -1.72 -19.23 4.98
N ASP A 135 -0.66 -19.87 4.52
CA ASP A 135 0.70 -19.44 4.76
C ASP A 135 1.17 -18.49 3.65
N GLN A 136 1.76 -17.37 4.01
CA GLN A 136 2.25 -16.36 3.07
C GLN A 136 3.70 -15.98 3.36
N ILE A 137 4.53 -15.98 2.32
CA ILE A 137 5.89 -15.45 2.37
C ILE A 137 5.85 -14.00 1.92
N ALA A 138 6.23 -13.08 2.82
CA ALA A 138 6.27 -11.66 2.51
C ALA A 138 7.36 -11.37 1.47
N PRO A 139 7.19 -10.34 0.61
CA PRO A 139 8.25 -9.88 -0.27
C PRO A 139 9.49 -9.48 0.55
N LEU A 140 10.70 -9.66 -0.04
CA LEU A 140 11.93 -9.22 0.62
C LEU A 140 11.96 -7.70 0.84
N PHE A 141 11.36 -6.92 -0.07
CA PHE A 141 11.10 -5.49 0.11
C PHE A 141 9.97 -5.25 1.13
N SER A 142 10.15 -5.68 2.38
CA SER A 142 9.16 -5.54 3.46
C SER A 142 9.79 -4.98 4.74
N ALA A 143 8.93 -4.58 5.68
CA ALA A 143 9.36 -4.10 7.00
C ALA A 143 9.71 -5.24 7.99
N LYS A 144 9.63 -6.52 7.56
CA LYS A 144 10.06 -7.64 8.40
C LYS A 144 11.55 -7.51 8.77
N SER A 145 11.93 -8.15 9.86
CA SER A 145 13.33 -8.23 10.29
C SER A 145 13.84 -9.65 10.05
N VAL A 146 15.02 -9.73 9.47
CA VAL A 146 15.80 -10.95 9.28
C VAL A 146 17.11 -10.76 10.07
N ASP A 147 17.34 -11.53 11.10
CA ASP A 147 18.52 -11.45 11.98
C ASP A 147 18.86 -10.04 12.49
N GLY A 148 17.80 -9.27 12.82
CA GLY A 148 17.94 -7.90 13.32
C GLY A 148 18.10 -6.82 12.22
N ILE A 149 18.24 -7.21 10.96
CA ILE A 149 18.32 -6.30 9.80
C ILE A 149 16.93 -6.18 9.16
N ARG A 150 16.56 -5.01 8.71
CA ARG A 150 15.30 -4.84 7.96
C ARG A 150 15.39 -5.53 6.61
N ALA A 151 14.39 -6.36 6.28
CA ALA A 151 14.37 -7.12 5.02
C ALA A 151 14.55 -6.22 3.77
N TYR A 152 13.97 -5.01 3.77
CA TYR A 152 14.15 -4.06 2.66
C TYR A 152 15.61 -3.58 2.49
N GLU A 153 16.40 -3.52 3.55
CA GLU A 153 17.84 -3.16 3.47
C GLU A 153 18.63 -4.28 2.82
N LEU A 154 18.32 -5.53 3.21
CA LEU A 154 18.89 -6.72 2.60
C LEU A 154 18.49 -6.82 1.11
N ALA A 155 17.20 -6.59 0.79
CA ALA A 155 16.71 -6.58 -0.58
C ALA A 155 17.47 -5.60 -1.48
N ARG A 156 17.70 -4.37 -1.00
CA ARG A 156 18.47 -3.37 -1.75
C ARG A 156 19.90 -3.80 -2.03
N LYS A 157 20.54 -4.47 -1.08
CA LYS A 157 21.90 -4.98 -1.24
C LYS A 157 21.93 -6.10 -2.29
N LEU A 158 21.05 -7.11 -2.13
CA LEU A 158 20.98 -8.26 -3.03
C LEU A 158 20.61 -7.88 -4.45
N HIS A 159 19.66 -6.95 -4.59
CA HIS A 159 19.26 -6.42 -5.90
C HIS A 159 20.44 -5.75 -6.64
N LYS A 160 21.28 -4.99 -5.91
CA LYS A 160 22.52 -4.41 -6.48
C LYS A 160 23.55 -5.49 -6.86
N GLU A 161 23.55 -6.62 -6.18
CA GLU A 161 24.41 -7.77 -6.45
C GLU A 161 23.86 -8.67 -7.57
N GLY A 162 22.66 -8.38 -8.13
CA GLY A 162 22.02 -9.17 -9.19
C GLY A 162 21.52 -10.55 -8.74
N LYS A 163 21.25 -10.74 -7.45
CA LYS A 163 20.75 -12.00 -6.91
C LYS A 163 19.23 -12.12 -7.04
N THR A 164 18.73 -13.35 -7.19
CA THR A 164 17.30 -13.67 -7.20
C THR A 164 16.72 -13.42 -5.81
N LEU A 165 15.75 -12.49 -5.72
CA LEU A 165 15.21 -12.04 -4.44
C LEU A 165 14.21 -13.03 -3.83
N ASP A 166 13.47 -13.77 -4.67
CA ASP A 166 12.44 -14.70 -4.22
C ASP A 166 13.03 -15.91 -3.50
N GLU A 167 14.05 -16.54 -4.08
CA GLU A 167 14.77 -17.65 -3.44
C GLU A 167 15.33 -17.25 -2.06
N VAL A 168 15.88 -16.02 -1.97
CA VAL A 168 16.38 -15.49 -0.71
C VAL A 168 15.24 -15.16 0.26
N ALA A 169 14.08 -14.71 -0.24
CA ALA A 169 12.92 -14.46 0.60
C ALA A 169 12.37 -15.76 1.19
N GLU A 170 12.27 -16.82 0.41
CA GLU A 170 11.83 -18.15 0.86
C GLU A 170 12.75 -18.71 1.96
N GLU A 171 14.06 -18.53 1.81
CA GLU A 171 15.03 -19.02 2.77
C GLU A 171 15.05 -18.21 4.08
N LEU A 172 14.95 -16.89 4.00
CA LEU A 172 15.20 -15.99 5.13
C LEU A 172 13.95 -15.42 5.80
N ILE A 173 12.83 -15.29 5.07
CA ILE A 173 11.62 -14.67 5.61
C ILE A 173 10.70 -15.73 6.21
N ARG A 174 10.46 -15.62 7.51
CA ARG A 174 9.50 -16.49 8.18
C ARG A 174 8.12 -16.36 7.56
N VAL A 175 7.54 -17.50 7.25
CA VAL A 175 6.15 -17.64 6.83
C VAL A 175 5.21 -16.94 7.83
N SER A 176 4.21 -16.26 7.33
CA SER A 176 3.15 -15.65 8.14
C SER A 176 1.84 -16.38 7.91
N ARG A 177 1.20 -16.82 8.99
CA ARG A 177 -0.18 -17.30 8.91
C ARG A 177 -1.10 -16.11 8.76
N ILE A 178 -1.85 -16.08 7.67
CA ILE A 178 -2.82 -15.03 7.33
C ILE A 178 -4.19 -15.64 7.09
N ASN A 179 -5.22 -14.80 7.09
CA ASN A 179 -6.57 -15.19 6.69
C ASN A 179 -7.13 -14.14 5.73
N ILE A 180 -7.55 -14.57 4.55
CA ILE A 180 -8.27 -13.74 3.60
C ILE A 180 -9.74 -14.16 3.70
N THR A 181 -10.60 -13.24 4.14
CA THR A 181 -12.02 -13.54 4.41
C THR A 181 -12.91 -13.27 3.21
N GLU A 182 -12.52 -12.31 2.35
CA GLU A 182 -13.29 -11.93 1.16
C GLU A 182 -12.33 -11.55 0.04
N LEU A 183 -12.67 -11.98 -1.18
CA LEU A 183 -12.06 -11.53 -2.44
C LEU A 183 -13.18 -11.31 -3.45
N GLU A 184 -13.11 -10.18 -4.16
CA GLU A 184 -14.07 -9.84 -5.20
C GLU A 184 -13.32 -9.18 -6.36
N LEU A 185 -13.53 -9.66 -7.58
CA LEU A 185 -13.10 -8.98 -8.79
C LEU A 185 -14.07 -7.84 -9.08
N MET A 186 -13.58 -6.60 -9.00
CA MET A 186 -14.40 -5.40 -9.21
C MET A 186 -14.38 -4.96 -10.68
N GLU A 187 -13.23 -5.09 -11.33
CA GLU A 187 -13.02 -4.67 -12.72
C GLU A 187 -11.93 -5.53 -13.36
N PHE A 188 -12.06 -5.77 -14.65
CA PHE A 188 -11.03 -6.40 -15.47
C PHE A 188 -10.87 -5.66 -16.79
N THR A 189 -9.62 -5.37 -17.16
CA THR A 189 -9.25 -4.83 -18.47
C THR A 189 -8.32 -5.81 -19.15
N GLY A 190 -8.72 -6.32 -20.30
CA GLY A 190 -7.91 -7.24 -21.09
C GLY A 190 -6.69 -6.55 -21.72
N SER A 191 -5.80 -7.35 -22.31
CA SER A 191 -4.66 -6.83 -23.05
C SER A 191 -5.11 -6.00 -24.26
N ASN A 192 -4.56 -4.79 -24.38
CA ASN A 192 -4.80 -3.94 -25.56
C ASN A 192 -3.72 -4.11 -26.64
N VAL A 193 -2.83 -5.10 -26.50
CA VAL A 193 -1.81 -5.39 -27.50
C VAL A 193 -2.44 -6.26 -28.58
N SER A 194 -2.75 -5.67 -29.75
CA SER A 194 -3.09 -6.43 -30.95
C SER A 194 -1.91 -7.34 -31.27
N GLY A 195 -2.15 -8.66 -31.25
CA GLY A 195 -1.12 -9.65 -31.48
C GLY A 195 -0.51 -9.50 -32.88
N ASP A 196 0.68 -8.99 -32.94
CA ASP A 196 1.76 -9.31 -33.90
C ASP A 196 2.99 -8.43 -33.55
N GLY A 197 3.78 -8.85 -32.61
CA GLY A 197 5.03 -8.16 -32.27
C GLY A 197 5.79 -8.90 -31.20
N GLY A 198 6.74 -9.74 -31.63
CA GLY A 198 7.70 -10.35 -30.70
C GLY A 198 8.35 -9.30 -29.82
N PHE A 199 8.38 -9.58 -28.53
CA PHE A 199 9.01 -8.72 -27.52
C PHE A 199 10.53 -8.64 -27.74
N GLU A 200 10.98 -7.71 -28.57
CA GLU A 200 12.37 -7.24 -28.53
C GLU A 200 12.48 -6.15 -27.45
N ASN A 201 13.45 -6.35 -26.55
CA ASN A 201 13.85 -5.41 -25.49
C ASN A 201 13.91 -3.96 -26.01
N ARG A 202 12.90 -3.14 -25.70
CA ARG A 202 12.95 -1.69 -25.84
C ARG A 202 12.57 -1.00 -24.53
N ALA A 203 13.58 -0.74 -23.73
CA ALA A 203 13.50 0.26 -22.68
C ALA A 203 13.58 1.65 -23.32
N THR A 204 12.47 2.35 -23.44
CA THR A 204 12.46 3.79 -23.76
C THR A 204 11.48 4.49 -22.80
N PRO A 205 11.91 5.52 -22.05
CA PRO A 205 11.03 6.24 -21.15
C PRO A 205 10.05 7.12 -21.93
N LEU A 206 8.76 6.99 -21.69
CA LEU A 206 7.73 7.89 -22.17
C LEU A 206 7.16 8.76 -21.06
N ALA A 207 6.83 10.00 -21.41
CA ALA A 207 6.44 11.08 -20.53
C ALA A 207 5.12 10.81 -19.80
N ALA A 208 5.08 11.22 -18.53
CA ALA A 208 3.97 11.08 -17.60
C ALA A 208 2.69 11.79 -18.07
N GLY A 209 1.64 11.00 -18.29
CA GLY A 209 0.26 11.50 -18.37
C GLY A 209 -0.52 10.91 -17.21
N GLY A 210 -0.87 11.74 -16.21
CA GLY A 210 -1.61 11.26 -15.04
C GLY A 210 -3.08 11.66 -15.11
N GLY A 211 -3.95 10.74 -14.72
CA GLY A 211 -5.38 10.95 -14.52
C GLY A 211 -5.85 10.21 -13.26
N ALA A 212 -6.91 10.69 -12.62
CA ALA A 212 -7.59 9.96 -11.57
C ALA A 212 -8.61 9.02 -12.21
N HIS A 213 -8.62 7.75 -11.81
CA HIS A 213 -9.62 6.77 -12.20
C HIS A 213 -10.49 6.41 -11.00
N GLU A 214 -11.79 6.29 -11.22
CA GLU A 214 -12.76 5.87 -10.22
C GLU A 214 -13.30 4.48 -10.60
N VAL A 215 -13.22 3.53 -9.68
CA VAL A 215 -13.74 2.17 -9.84
C VAL A 215 -14.54 1.81 -8.60
N GLY A 216 -15.82 1.48 -8.80
CA GLY A 216 -16.68 1.06 -7.70
C GLY A 216 -16.81 2.09 -6.56
N GLY A 217 -16.74 3.41 -6.86
CA GLY A 217 -16.77 4.49 -5.89
C GLY A 217 -15.43 4.74 -5.19
N VAL A 218 -14.35 4.04 -5.59
CA VAL A 218 -12.99 4.25 -5.08
C VAL A 218 -12.19 5.10 -6.06
N VAL A 219 -11.69 6.24 -5.61
CA VAL A 219 -10.87 7.14 -6.42
C VAL A 219 -9.41 6.78 -6.24
N PHE A 220 -8.80 6.20 -7.27
CA PHE A 220 -7.34 6.01 -7.35
C PHE A 220 -6.71 7.30 -7.90
N LYS A 221 -5.96 8.00 -7.07
CA LYS A 221 -5.18 9.16 -7.52
C LYS A 221 -3.88 8.69 -8.13
N THR A 222 -3.80 8.75 -9.45
CA THR A 222 -2.55 8.59 -10.18
C THR A 222 -1.78 9.91 -10.28
N SER A 223 -0.50 9.83 -10.51
CA SER A 223 0.55 10.81 -10.21
C SER A 223 0.54 12.18 -10.92
N ALA A 224 -0.51 12.57 -11.64
CA ALA A 224 -0.43 13.79 -12.47
C ALA A 224 -1.29 14.98 -12.05
N SER A 225 -2.03 14.95 -10.97
CA SER A 225 -2.92 16.08 -10.59
C SER A 225 -2.62 16.74 -9.24
N GLU A 226 -1.55 16.40 -8.55
CA GLU A 226 -1.18 17.11 -7.33
C GLU A 226 -0.11 18.15 -7.61
N THR A 227 -0.55 19.41 -7.63
CA THR A 227 0.31 20.60 -7.56
C THR A 227 1.25 20.47 -6.35
N ALA A 228 2.52 20.54 -6.65
CA ALA A 228 3.67 20.44 -5.77
C ALA A 228 3.45 21.04 -4.37
N SER A 229 3.31 20.19 -3.37
CA SER A 229 3.69 20.53 -2.01
C SER A 229 4.59 19.44 -1.46
N SER A 230 5.85 19.80 -1.35
CA SER A 230 6.86 19.22 -0.49
C SER A 230 7.84 18.19 -1.08
N SER A 231 9.08 18.40 -0.67
CA SER A 231 10.30 17.63 -0.91
C SER A 231 10.27 16.12 -0.55
N ALA A 232 9.16 15.60 -0.04
CA ALA A 232 9.01 14.20 0.34
C ALA A 232 8.60 13.32 -0.86
N SER A 233 7.74 13.81 -1.75
CA SER A 233 7.19 13.01 -2.86
C SER A 233 8.21 12.68 -3.95
N SER A 234 9.29 13.47 -4.09
CA SER A 234 10.33 13.25 -5.10
C SER A 234 11.33 12.13 -4.76
N ARG A 235 11.29 11.60 -3.51
CA ARG A 235 12.23 10.57 -3.04
C ARG A 235 11.81 9.14 -3.37
N ILE A 236 10.55 8.94 -3.70
CA ILE A 236 10.01 7.62 -4.03
C ILE A 236 9.98 7.47 -5.54
N ASN A 237 10.75 6.52 -6.06
CA ASN A 237 10.72 6.18 -7.47
C ASN A 237 9.39 5.49 -7.81
N VAL A 238 8.87 5.77 -8.99
CA VAL A 238 7.66 5.14 -9.53
C VAL A 238 7.87 4.89 -11.00
N THR A 239 7.69 3.65 -11.41
CA THR A 239 7.74 3.23 -12.80
C THR A 239 6.33 3.29 -13.39
N ASP A 240 6.19 3.81 -14.60
CA ASP A 240 4.93 3.80 -15.35
C ASP A 240 4.97 2.67 -16.39
N ASN A 241 4.17 1.63 -16.15
CA ASN A 241 4.04 0.47 -17.02
C ASN A 241 2.72 0.49 -17.83
N SER A 242 1.93 1.58 -17.75
CA SER A 242 0.59 1.67 -18.36
C SER A 242 0.61 1.55 -19.89
N ALA A 243 1.69 2.02 -20.52
CA ALA A 243 1.86 1.95 -21.99
C ALA A 243 2.04 0.52 -22.52
N LEU A 244 2.31 -0.47 -21.66
CA LEU A 244 2.49 -1.87 -22.07
C LEU A 244 1.17 -2.56 -22.41
N GLY A 245 0.01 -1.99 -22.06
CA GLY A 245 -1.29 -2.55 -22.37
C GLY A 245 -1.53 -3.96 -21.82
N LEU A 246 -0.87 -4.31 -20.72
CA LEU A 246 -0.98 -5.62 -20.06
C LEU A 246 -2.36 -5.79 -19.41
N PRO A 247 -2.87 -7.04 -19.26
CA PRO A 247 -4.13 -7.31 -18.56
C PRO A 247 -4.08 -6.81 -17.13
N ARG A 248 -5.19 -6.23 -16.66
CA ARG A 248 -5.31 -5.62 -15.35
C ARG A 248 -6.60 -6.03 -14.66
N ALA A 249 -6.50 -6.39 -13.39
CA ALA A 249 -7.65 -6.60 -12.52
C ALA A 249 -7.67 -5.60 -11.37
N VAL A 250 -8.86 -5.18 -10.94
CA VAL A 250 -9.07 -4.51 -9.65
C VAL A 250 -9.77 -5.49 -8.72
N VAL A 251 -9.13 -5.79 -7.61
CA VAL A 251 -9.62 -6.77 -6.63
C VAL A 251 -9.83 -6.10 -5.28
N ARG A 252 -11.03 -6.26 -4.70
CA ARG A 252 -11.31 -5.95 -3.30
C ARG A 252 -10.94 -7.15 -2.44
N MET A 253 -10.19 -6.93 -1.36
CA MET A 253 -9.72 -7.96 -0.45
C MET A 253 -9.99 -7.56 0.99
N ALA A 254 -10.68 -8.42 1.76
CA ALA A 254 -10.72 -8.33 3.22
C ALA A 254 -9.82 -9.40 3.84
N CYS A 255 -8.95 -9.00 4.78
CA CYS A 255 -7.93 -9.90 5.31
C CYS A 255 -7.50 -9.54 6.74
N SER A 256 -6.87 -10.51 7.41
CA SER A 256 -6.28 -10.37 8.73
C SER A 256 -5.01 -9.50 8.72
N LYS A 257 -4.55 -9.13 9.92
CA LYS A 257 -3.24 -8.48 10.08
C LYS A 257 -2.11 -9.31 9.49
N GLY A 258 -1.08 -8.65 8.98
CA GLY A 258 0.13 -9.29 8.49
C GLY A 258 0.06 -9.77 7.05
N THR A 259 -1.09 -9.63 6.40
CA THR A 259 -1.24 -9.92 4.97
C THR A 259 -0.51 -8.88 4.13
N TYR A 260 0.30 -9.34 3.20
CA TYR A 260 0.99 -8.54 2.20
C TYR A 260 0.25 -8.64 0.86
N VAL A 261 -0.41 -7.55 0.44
CA VAL A 261 -1.16 -7.53 -0.82
C VAL A 261 -0.24 -7.68 -2.03
N ARG A 262 1.01 -7.24 -1.93
CA ARG A 262 2.04 -7.49 -2.96
C ARG A 262 2.38 -8.97 -3.14
N ALA A 263 2.44 -9.74 -2.03
CA ALA A 263 2.60 -11.18 -2.10
C ALA A 263 1.36 -11.85 -2.69
N PHE A 264 0.15 -11.39 -2.34
CA PHE A 264 -1.07 -11.90 -2.98
C PHE A 264 -1.06 -11.66 -4.50
N ALA A 265 -0.61 -10.49 -4.98
CA ALA A 265 -0.50 -10.23 -6.41
C ALA A 265 0.49 -11.18 -7.10
N ARG A 266 1.66 -11.43 -6.48
CA ARG A 266 2.61 -12.44 -6.94
C ARG A 266 1.96 -13.82 -7.06
N ASP A 267 1.40 -14.28 -5.93
CA ASP A 267 0.84 -15.64 -5.79
C ASP A 267 -0.34 -15.86 -6.77
N LEU A 268 -1.17 -14.82 -6.99
CA LEU A 268 -2.26 -14.87 -7.98
C LEU A 268 -1.71 -14.94 -9.42
N GLY A 269 -0.66 -14.16 -9.73
CA GLY A 269 0.01 -14.23 -11.03
C GLY A 269 0.57 -15.62 -11.29
N GLU A 270 1.23 -16.22 -10.32
CA GLU A 270 1.78 -17.58 -10.40
C GLU A 270 0.69 -18.64 -10.56
N ALA A 271 -0.41 -18.54 -9.79
CA ALA A 271 -1.55 -19.46 -9.89
C ALA A 271 -2.22 -19.44 -11.28
N LEU A 272 -2.12 -18.29 -11.96
CA LEU A 272 -2.61 -18.12 -13.34
C LEU A 272 -1.56 -18.49 -14.41
N GLY A 273 -0.40 -19.01 -14.02
CA GLY A 273 0.68 -19.36 -14.96
C GLY A 273 1.32 -18.14 -15.61
N SER A 274 1.31 -17.00 -14.91
CA SER A 274 1.88 -15.72 -15.36
C SER A 274 2.69 -15.09 -14.25
N GLY A 275 3.13 -13.84 -14.41
CA GLY A 275 3.62 -12.98 -13.37
C GLY A 275 2.64 -11.85 -13.11
N ALA A 276 2.71 -11.24 -11.92
CA ALA A 276 1.92 -10.04 -11.63
C ALA A 276 2.60 -9.13 -10.62
N HIS A 277 2.18 -7.85 -10.62
CA HIS A 277 2.57 -6.84 -9.65
C HIS A 277 1.42 -5.87 -9.39
N LEU A 278 1.47 -5.17 -8.27
CA LEU A 278 0.52 -4.11 -7.97
C LEU A 278 0.85 -2.86 -8.79
N ASP A 279 -0.15 -2.29 -9.46
CA ASP A 279 -0.09 -0.95 -10.02
C ASP A 279 -0.70 0.11 -9.10
N SER A 280 -1.63 -0.29 -8.25
CA SER A 280 -2.29 0.58 -7.28
C SER A 280 -2.71 -0.21 -6.04
N LEU A 281 -2.75 0.48 -4.89
CA LEU A 281 -3.21 -0.10 -3.64
C LEU A 281 -3.82 0.98 -2.76
N GLN A 282 -5.05 0.76 -2.32
CA GLN A 282 -5.69 1.58 -1.31
C GLN A 282 -6.15 0.71 -0.13
N ARG A 283 -5.79 1.08 1.09
CA ARG A 283 -6.42 0.51 2.29
C ARG A 283 -7.73 1.25 2.56
N SER A 284 -8.84 0.70 2.08
CA SER A 284 -10.18 1.28 2.19
C SER A 284 -10.69 1.23 3.64
N ARG A 285 -10.27 0.21 4.43
CA ARG A 285 -10.71 0.04 5.82
C ARG A 285 -9.61 -0.53 6.73
N SER A 286 -9.60 -0.10 7.99
CA SER A 286 -8.80 -0.68 9.07
C SER A 286 -9.66 -0.76 10.33
N GLY A 287 -10.13 -1.97 10.69
CA GLY A 287 -11.15 -2.15 11.72
C GLY A 287 -12.44 -1.41 11.37
N ILE A 288 -12.84 -0.48 12.23
CA ILE A 288 -14.03 0.36 12.04
C ILE A 288 -13.77 1.63 11.21
N PHE A 289 -12.50 1.94 10.93
CA PHE A 289 -12.12 3.16 10.26
C PHE A 289 -12.12 2.97 8.74
N ARG A 290 -12.85 3.81 8.02
CA ARG A 290 -12.98 3.82 6.57
C ARG A 290 -12.31 5.04 5.96
N VAL A 291 -11.81 4.92 4.74
CA VAL A 291 -11.08 6.00 4.05
C VAL A 291 -11.96 7.21 3.78
N GLU A 292 -13.25 6.98 3.52
CA GLU A 292 -14.24 8.05 3.25
C GLU A 292 -14.41 9.01 4.45
N ASN A 293 -14.11 8.52 5.67
CA ASN A 293 -14.20 9.27 6.91
C ASN A 293 -12.82 9.67 7.46
N ALA A 294 -11.76 9.40 6.72
CA ALA A 294 -10.41 9.76 7.11
C ALA A 294 -10.09 11.23 6.76
N LEU A 295 -9.27 11.87 7.56
CA LEU A 295 -8.77 13.21 7.29
C LEU A 295 -7.61 13.16 6.29
N THR A 296 -7.49 14.16 5.45
CA THR A 296 -6.21 14.39 4.77
C THR A 296 -5.14 14.82 5.79
N VAL A 297 -3.87 14.75 5.41
CA VAL A 297 -2.78 15.23 6.28
C VAL A 297 -2.97 16.72 6.61
N GLU A 298 -3.39 17.52 5.64
CA GLU A 298 -3.62 18.95 5.77
C GLU A 298 -4.77 19.23 6.75
N GLN A 299 -5.89 18.53 6.64
CA GLN A 299 -7.02 18.63 7.56
C GLN A 299 -6.62 18.26 8.99
N ALA A 300 -5.88 17.15 9.15
CA ALA A 300 -5.38 16.74 10.47
C ALA A 300 -4.45 17.79 11.10
N ILE A 301 -3.59 18.44 10.30
CA ILE A 301 -2.73 19.54 10.74
C ILE A 301 -3.55 20.78 11.11
N GLU A 302 -4.61 21.08 10.34
CA GLU A 302 -5.47 22.24 10.61
C GLU A 302 -6.21 22.08 11.94
N CYS A 303 -6.76 20.90 12.25
CA CYS A 303 -7.32 20.60 13.57
C CYS A 303 -6.34 20.80 14.71
N LEU A 304 -5.03 20.65 14.45
CA LEU A 304 -3.94 20.87 15.40
C LEU A 304 -3.37 22.30 15.37
N LYS A 305 -3.90 23.24 14.59
CA LYS A 305 -3.50 24.64 14.58
C LYS A 305 -4.49 25.55 15.32
N GLN A 306 -5.74 25.12 15.38
CA GLN A 306 -6.80 25.84 16.09
C GLN A 306 -6.59 25.72 17.60
#